data_731bb6ec4223da45b9388ca8b6d2def9
#
_entry.id   731bb6ec4223da45b9388ca8b6d2def9
#
_cell.length_a   1.000
_cell.length_b   1.000
_cell.length_c   1.000
_cell.angle_alpha   90.00
_cell.angle_beta   90.00
_cell.angle_gamma   90.00
#
_symmetry.space_group_name_H-M   'P 1'
#
loop_
_entity.id
_entity.type
_entity.pdbx_description
1 polymer ?
#
loop_
_entity_poly.entity_id
_entity_poly.type
_entity_poly.pdbx_seq_one_letter_code
_entity_poly.pdbx_strand_id
1 'polypeptide(L)'
;MRFFVRLLVLLALPFAASAQGWKPTKDVEFVIPFGLGGGADLMARVIHKIIVEEKLVPVPIALVNKPGGGGAAGIGYVAASRKADPHTLILINGTTQITPILNPNAKTLTEVKPIMNLMLDDFLLFVRDDAPWKTLGDFVKDAKSKPAKSMAFSTGGTTDVMAVTVLAKATGVQYNMVSFNSGGEALTALLGGHVQASMGNPLEFMGQLQAKKVRALGVVRDSRFPALADVPTMKEQGVATPNFQMWRGIAIPKDAPDAAAAYWEGVMKKVAASPALAQYFKDNVAQAAPIPLKEFADFLAKQEKLYRELLGKPAP
;
A
#
# COMPACT_ATOMS: atom_id res chain seq x y z
N MET A 1 -0.32 19.31 85.40
CA MET A 1 0.25 19.69 84.09
C MET A 1 0.02 18.53 83.15
N ARG A 2 -1.01 18.60 82.27
CA ARG A 2 -1.35 17.53 81.28
C ARG A 2 -0.98 18.04 79.87
N PHE A 3 0.06 17.44 79.27
CA PHE A 3 0.45 17.68 77.91
C PHE A 3 -0.45 16.91 76.93
N PHE A 4 -1.23 17.61 76.13
CA PHE A 4 -1.95 17.06 74.99
C PHE A 4 -1.04 17.01 73.79
N VAL A 5 -0.60 15.81 73.38
CA VAL A 5 0.09 15.57 72.06
C VAL A 5 -0.99 15.39 71.00
N ARG A 6 -1.16 16.40 70.12
CA ARG A 6 -2.02 16.27 68.93
C ARG A 6 -1.23 15.54 67.86
N LEU A 7 -1.63 14.31 67.60
CA LEU A 7 -1.13 13.50 66.46
C LEU A 7 -1.78 13.97 65.17
N LEU A 8 -1.02 14.64 64.29
CA LEU A 8 -1.47 15.05 62.94
C LEU A 8 -1.34 13.85 62.01
N VAL A 9 -2.44 13.17 61.72
CA VAL A 9 -2.49 12.10 60.70
C VAL A 9 -2.59 12.80 59.32
N LEU A 10 -1.47 12.87 58.59
CA LEU A 10 -1.45 13.24 57.17
C LEU A 10 -2.09 12.08 56.37
N LEU A 11 -3.32 12.25 55.91
CA LEU A 11 -3.93 11.40 54.89
C LEU A 11 -3.18 11.64 53.56
N ALA A 12 -2.26 10.76 53.22
CA ALA A 12 -1.70 10.65 51.87
C ALA A 12 -2.79 10.06 50.96
N LEU A 13 -3.55 10.91 50.28
CA LEU A 13 -4.40 10.49 49.18
C LEU A 13 -3.48 9.96 48.05
N PRO A 14 -3.66 8.71 47.61
CA PRO A 14 -2.97 8.26 46.40
C PRO A 14 -3.53 9.08 45.23
N PHE A 15 -2.72 9.95 44.67
CA PHE A 15 -2.94 10.46 43.29
C PHE A 15 -2.92 9.24 42.37
N ALA A 16 -4.08 8.65 42.14
CA ALA A 16 -4.27 7.80 40.97
C ALA A 16 -4.06 8.70 39.75
N ALA A 17 -2.81 8.82 39.29
CA ALA A 17 -2.50 9.33 37.99
C ALA A 17 -3.23 8.39 37.03
N SER A 18 -4.43 8.78 36.60
CA SER A 18 -5.11 8.17 35.47
C SER A 18 -4.08 8.18 34.36
N ALA A 19 -3.58 7.02 34.00
CA ALA A 19 -2.76 6.83 32.81
C ALA A 19 -3.66 7.14 31.61
N GLN A 20 -3.90 8.43 31.40
CA GLN A 20 -4.63 8.93 30.26
C GLN A 20 -3.73 8.64 29.06
N GLY A 21 -4.07 7.55 28.32
CA GLY A 21 -3.28 7.11 27.18
C GLY A 21 -3.02 8.28 26.24
N TRP A 22 -1.88 8.29 25.59
CA TRP A 22 -1.54 9.31 24.60
C TRP A 22 -2.66 9.47 23.57
N LYS A 23 -2.96 10.71 23.20
CA LYS A 23 -3.85 11.08 22.09
C LYS A 23 -3.28 12.31 21.39
N PRO A 24 -3.57 12.53 20.11
CA PRO A 24 -3.09 13.70 19.40
C PRO A 24 -3.70 14.97 19.97
N THR A 25 -2.87 16.01 20.14
CA THR A 25 -3.22 17.33 20.71
C THR A 25 -3.04 18.48 19.73
N LYS A 26 -2.51 18.21 18.54
CA LYS A 26 -2.35 19.15 17.42
C LYS A 26 -2.68 18.45 16.11
N ASP A 27 -2.80 19.19 15.02
CA ASP A 27 -3.05 18.67 13.69
C ASP A 27 -2.10 17.53 13.33
N VAL A 28 -2.65 16.50 12.70
CA VAL A 28 -1.92 15.30 12.24
C VAL A 28 -1.61 15.44 10.77
N GLU A 29 -0.37 15.16 10.39
CA GLU A 29 0.03 15.03 9.00
C GLU A 29 -0.05 13.56 8.57
N PHE A 30 -0.85 13.25 7.54
CA PHE A 30 -0.90 11.92 6.97
C PHE A 30 -0.16 11.92 5.63
N VAL A 31 1.07 11.44 5.65
CA VAL A 31 1.97 11.40 4.49
C VAL A 31 1.61 10.27 3.54
N ILE A 32 1.48 10.60 2.27
CA ILE A 32 1.25 9.67 1.18
C ILE A 32 2.48 9.71 0.28
N PRO A 33 3.36 8.67 0.28
CA PRO A 33 4.62 8.70 -0.44
C PRO A 33 4.49 8.47 -1.96
N PHE A 34 3.30 8.74 -2.53
CA PHE A 34 2.96 8.52 -3.93
C PHE A 34 2.17 9.70 -4.49
N GLY A 35 2.08 9.76 -5.84
CA GLY A 35 1.30 10.76 -6.56
C GLY A 35 -0.21 10.61 -6.37
N LEU A 36 -0.92 11.65 -6.74
CA LEU A 36 -2.38 11.73 -6.67
C LEU A 36 -3.04 10.66 -7.56
N GLY A 37 -4.20 10.16 -7.13
CA GLY A 37 -5.02 9.21 -7.88
C GLY A 37 -4.46 7.78 -7.98
N GLY A 38 -3.30 7.49 -7.38
CA GLY A 38 -2.81 6.13 -7.22
C GLY A 38 -3.49 5.42 -6.04
N GLY A 39 -3.43 4.09 -5.98
CA GLY A 39 -4.12 3.30 -4.94
C GLY A 39 -3.73 3.66 -3.51
N ALA A 40 -2.51 4.14 -3.28
CA ALA A 40 -2.09 4.67 -1.99
C ALA A 40 -2.83 5.96 -1.62
N ASP A 41 -2.97 6.89 -2.57
CA ASP A 41 -3.69 8.15 -2.37
C ASP A 41 -5.19 7.90 -2.18
N LEU A 42 -5.79 7.05 -3.02
CA LEU A 42 -7.21 6.68 -2.91
C LEU A 42 -7.52 6.04 -1.55
N MET A 43 -6.68 5.10 -1.10
CA MET A 43 -6.86 4.44 0.20
C MET A 43 -6.69 5.43 1.37
N ALA A 44 -5.67 6.29 1.34
CA ALA A 44 -5.47 7.29 2.39
C ALA A 44 -6.66 8.24 2.52
N ARG A 45 -7.27 8.64 1.39
CA ARG A 45 -8.49 9.47 1.36
C ARG A 45 -9.69 8.76 1.96
N VAL A 46 -9.86 7.48 1.70
CA VAL A 46 -10.95 6.69 2.30
C VAL A 46 -10.74 6.53 3.81
N ILE A 47 -9.52 6.20 4.25
CA ILE A 47 -9.18 6.15 5.68
C ILE A 47 -9.45 7.50 6.35
N HIS A 48 -8.99 8.60 5.76
CA HIS A 48 -9.23 9.94 6.25
C HIS A 48 -10.73 10.26 6.36
N LYS A 49 -11.51 9.97 5.31
CA LYS A 49 -12.96 10.16 5.30
C LYS A 49 -13.62 9.42 6.47
N ILE A 50 -13.30 8.14 6.67
CA ILE A 50 -13.84 7.33 7.78
C ILE A 50 -13.48 7.95 9.12
N ILE A 51 -12.21 8.34 9.33
CA ILE A 51 -11.77 8.95 10.59
C ILE A 51 -12.56 10.23 10.89
N VAL A 52 -12.82 11.07 9.89
CA VAL A 52 -13.56 12.32 10.05
C VAL A 52 -15.05 12.07 10.31
N GLU A 53 -15.70 11.24 9.49
CA GLU A 53 -17.13 10.97 9.59
C GLU A 53 -17.50 10.23 10.88
N GLU A 54 -16.66 9.28 11.30
CA GLU A 54 -16.85 8.52 12.55
C GLU A 54 -16.23 9.21 13.78
N LYS A 55 -15.64 10.41 13.62
CA LYS A 55 -15.01 11.21 14.71
C LYS A 55 -14.00 10.42 15.53
N LEU A 56 -13.17 9.61 14.86
CA LEU A 56 -12.23 8.70 15.55
C LEU A 56 -11.03 9.41 16.15
N VAL A 57 -10.71 10.62 15.68
CA VAL A 57 -9.56 11.44 16.11
C VAL A 57 -10.05 12.84 16.49
N PRO A 58 -9.61 13.43 17.62
CA PRO A 58 -10.13 14.70 18.12
C PRO A 58 -9.56 15.96 17.44
N VAL A 59 -8.63 15.80 16.50
CA VAL A 59 -7.92 16.90 15.82
C VAL A 59 -7.97 16.73 14.31
N PRO A 60 -7.76 17.79 13.51
CA PRO A 60 -7.70 17.71 12.06
C PRO A 60 -6.56 16.78 11.58
N ILE A 61 -6.78 16.16 10.41
CA ILE A 61 -5.77 15.38 9.69
C ILE A 61 -5.57 15.97 8.30
N ALA A 62 -4.35 16.36 7.98
CA ALA A 62 -3.98 16.86 6.66
C ALA A 62 -3.34 15.75 5.80
N LEU A 63 -3.86 15.51 4.61
CA LEU A 63 -3.26 14.59 3.64
C LEU A 63 -2.17 15.31 2.85
N VAL A 64 -0.95 14.75 2.85
CA VAL A 64 0.21 15.37 2.20
C VAL A 64 0.91 14.37 1.28
N ASN A 65 0.82 14.57 -0.03
CA ASN A 65 1.51 13.75 -1.01
C ASN A 65 3.00 14.15 -1.09
N LYS A 66 3.90 13.15 -0.96
CA LYS A 66 5.37 13.29 -1.07
C LYS A 66 5.90 12.23 -2.06
N PRO A 67 5.56 12.34 -3.36
CA PRO A 67 5.94 11.33 -4.35
C PRO A 67 7.42 11.36 -4.68
N GLY A 68 7.93 10.25 -5.22
CA GLY A 68 9.26 10.13 -5.78
C GLY A 68 10.00 8.88 -5.33
N GLY A 69 10.79 8.32 -6.26
CA GLY A 69 11.67 7.20 -6.02
C GLY A 69 10.99 5.94 -5.47
N GLY A 70 9.77 5.60 -5.92
CA GLY A 70 9.03 4.44 -5.40
C GLY A 70 8.71 4.55 -3.91
N GLY A 71 8.36 5.76 -3.44
CA GLY A 71 8.02 6.05 -2.06
C GLY A 71 9.22 6.45 -1.18
N ALA A 72 10.45 6.36 -1.67
CA ALA A 72 11.66 6.70 -0.92
C ALA A 72 11.67 8.18 -0.47
N ALA A 73 11.12 9.10 -1.29
CA ALA A 73 11.02 10.51 -0.94
C ALA A 73 10.13 10.73 0.30
N GLY A 74 8.96 10.09 0.37
CA GLY A 74 8.06 10.19 1.51
C GLY A 74 8.64 9.56 2.78
N ILE A 75 9.26 8.38 2.68
CA ILE A 75 9.97 7.75 3.81
C ILE A 75 11.14 8.65 4.27
N GLY A 76 11.93 9.20 3.33
CA GLY A 76 13.01 10.12 3.64
C GLY A 76 12.55 11.41 4.32
N TYR A 77 11.41 11.96 3.88
CA TYR A 77 10.80 13.12 4.52
C TYR A 77 10.43 12.83 5.99
N VAL A 78 9.78 11.69 6.26
CA VAL A 78 9.41 11.30 7.63
C VAL A 78 10.66 11.10 8.47
N ALA A 79 11.67 10.40 7.96
CA ALA A 79 12.93 10.15 8.66
C ALA A 79 13.71 11.42 9.02
N ALA A 80 13.71 12.41 8.12
CA ALA A 80 14.47 13.65 8.31
C ALA A 80 13.70 14.72 9.09
N SER A 81 12.39 14.87 8.83
CA SER A 81 11.61 16.02 9.30
C SER A 81 10.56 15.67 10.37
N ARG A 82 10.27 14.37 10.58
CA ARG A 82 9.21 13.89 11.47
C ARG A 82 9.64 12.75 12.38
N LYS A 83 10.93 12.52 12.53
CA LYS A 83 11.57 11.32 13.13
C LYS A 83 10.90 10.78 14.41
N ALA A 84 10.48 11.65 15.32
CA ALA A 84 9.83 11.29 16.58
C ALA A 84 8.43 11.91 16.77
N ASP A 85 7.87 12.55 15.73
CA ASP A 85 6.58 13.25 15.84
C ASP A 85 5.40 12.26 15.79
N PRO A 86 4.72 11.99 16.93
CA PRO A 86 3.60 11.05 16.98
C PRO A 86 2.33 11.55 16.26
N HIS A 87 2.31 12.83 15.82
CA HIS A 87 1.24 13.43 15.01
C HIS A 87 1.49 13.26 13.50
N THR A 88 2.34 12.30 13.13
CA THR A 88 2.59 11.96 11.73
C THR A 88 2.17 10.52 11.47
N LEU A 89 1.31 10.32 10.49
CA LEU A 89 1.01 9.03 9.89
C LEU A 89 1.71 8.94 8.52
N ILE A 90 2.07 7.76 8.09
CA ILE A 90 2.50 7.51 6.73
C ILE A 90 1.88 6.23 6.21
N LEU A 91 1.38 6.26 4.97
CA LEU A 91 0.98 5.07 4.25
C LEU A 91 2.25 4.33 3.80
N ILE A 92 2.29 3.03 4.05
CA ILE A 92 3.34 2.13 3.57
C ILE A 92 2.72 0.98 2.78
N ASN A 93 3.48 0.42 1.86
CA ASN A 93 3.00 -0.67 1.01
C ASN A 93 4.15 -1.50 0.44
N GLY A 94 3.84 -2.52 -0.37
CA GLY A 94 4.84 -3.37 -1.02
C GLY A 94 5.86 -2.59 -1.83
N THR A 95 5.48 -1.48 -2.49
CA THR A 95 6.42 -0.62 -3.22
C THR A 95 7.47 -0.02 -2.30
N THR A 96 7.09 0.52 -1.14
CA THR A 96 8.06 1.08 -0.17
C THR A 96 9.00 0.03 0.40
N GLN A 97 8.61 -1.24 0.37
CA GLN A 97 9.45 -2.36 0.81
C GLN A 97 10.39 -2.88 -0.31
N ILE A 98 9.92 -2.93 -1.57
CA ILE A 98 10.72 -3.39 -2.71
C ILE A 98 11.75 -2.36 -3.14
N THR A 99 11.43 -1.08 -3.04
CA THR A 99 12.30 0.01 -3.51
C THR A 99 13.73 -0.10 -3.00
N PRO A 100 14.02 -0.32 -1.69
CA PRO A 100 15.40 -0.49 -1.22
C PRO A 100 16.05 -1.81 -1.66
N ILE A 101 15.29 -2.83 -2.02
CA ILE A 101 15.84 -4.07 -2.60
C ILE A 101 16.42 -3.80 -4.00
N LEU A 102 15.78 -2.93 -4.77
CA LEU A 102 16.21 -2.54 -6.11
C LEU A 102 17.22 -1.38 -6.10
N ASN A 103 17.11 -0.49 -5.13
CA ASN A 103 17.98 0.68 -4.94
C ASN A 103 18.46 0.74 -3.48
N PRO A 104 19.64 0.21 -3.17
CA PRO A 104 20.18 0.17 -1.79
C PRO A 104 20.37 1.55 -1.12
N ASN A 105 20.39 2.64 -1.90
CA ASN A 105 20.48 4.00 -1.37
C ASN A 105 19.11 4.57 -0.94
N ALA A 106 18.02 3.90 -1.26
CA ALA A 106 16.68 4.34 -0.85
C ALA A 106 16.47 4.09 0.65
N LYS A 107 15.75 5.01 1.32
CA LYS A 107 15.32 4.81 2.70
C LYS A 107 14.37 3.62 2.79
N THR A 108 14.49 2.87 3.87
CA THR A 108 13.77 1.61 4.10
C THR A 108 12.64 1.80 5.11
N LEU A 109 11.83 0.74 5.28
CA LEU A 109 10.79 0.69 6.32
C LEU A 109 11.36 0.70 7.75
N THR A 110 12.68 0.53 7.94
CA THR A 110 13.32 0.68 9.25
C THR A 110 13.29 2.12 9.78
N GLU A 111 12.98 3.10 8.94
CA GLU A 111 12.81 4.51 9.33
C GLU A 111 11.41 4.82 9.89
N VAL A 112 10.50 3.85 9.86
CA VAL A 112 9.13 3.98 10.37
C VAL A 112 8.77 2.79 11.25
N LYS A 113 7.76 2.96 12.11
CA LYS A 113 7.19 1.93 12.96
C LYS A 113 5.85 1.52 12.35
N PRO A 114 5.74 0.32 11.75
CA PRO A 114 4.50 -0.21 11.21
C PRO A 114 3.43 -0.33 12.31
N ILE A 115 2.20 0.05 12.00
CA ILE A 115 1.06 0.03 12.94
C ILE A 115 0.08 -1.08 12.58
N MET A 116 -0.39 -1.10 11.33
CA MET A 116 -1.38 -2.07 10.89
C MET A 116 -1.37 -2.19 9.37
N ASN A 117 -1.38 -3.43 8.85
CA ASN A 117 -1.81 -3.67 7.48
C ASN A 117 -3.33 -3.63 7.42
N LEU A 118 -3.91 -3.12 6.34
CA LEU A 118 -5.36 -3.02 6.20
C LEU A 118 -5.89 -3.86 5.04
N MET A 119 -5.11 -4.04 3.97
CA MET A 119 -5.58 -4.73 2.79
C MET A 119 -4.48 -5.46 2.03
N LEU A 120 -4.92 -6.41 1.23
CA LEU A 120 -4.16 -7.01 0.13
C LEU A 120 -4.86 -6.69 -1.19
N ASP A 121 -4.08 -6.57 -2.25
CA ASP A 121 -4.54 -6.21 -3.59
C ASP A 121 -3.77 -7.01 -4.64
N ASP A 122 -4.44 -7.43 -5.70
CA ASP A 122 -3.84 -8.30 -6.70
C ASP A 122 -3.39 -7.51 -7.93
N PHE A 123 -2.54 -8.11 -8.76
CA PHE A 123 -2.06 -7.50 -9.98
C PHE A 123 -2.80 -8.06 -11.19
N LEU A 124 -3.27 -7.15 -12.06
CA LEU A 124 -3.87 -7.49 -13.34
C LEU A 124 -3.08 -6.82 -14.47
N LEU A 125 -3.04 -7.51 -15.61
CA LEU A 125 -2.54 -6.94 -16.85
C LEU A 125 -3.68 -6.25 -17.58
N PHE A 126 -3.57 -4.94 -17.77
CA PHE A 126 -4.53 -4.12 -18.49
C PHE A 126 -3.99 -3.65 -19.84
N VAL A 127 -4.89 -3.60 -20.80
CA VAL A 127 -4.70 -2.95 -22.10
C VAL A 127 -5.88 -2.02 -22.38
N ARG A 128 -5.76 -1.10 -23.33
CA ARG A 128 -6.91 -0.32 -23.79
C ARG A 128 -7.98 -1.25 -24.36
N ASP A 129 -9.25 -0.87 -24.26
CA ASP A 129 -10.34 -1.72 -24.75
C ASP A 129 -10.34 -1.86 -26.29
N ASP A 130 -9.84 -0.88 -27.01
CA ASP A 130 -9.65 -0.90 -28.47
C ASP A 130 -8.38 -1.63 -28.93
N ALA A 131 -7.55 -2.12 -28.01
CA ALA A 131 -6.35 -2.88 -28.34
C ALA A 131 -6.69 -4.21 -29.04
N PRO A 132 -5.82 -4.69 -29.95
CA PRO A 132 -6.11 -5.90 -30.74
C PRO A 132 -6.15 -7.18 -29.91
N TRP A 133 -5.52 -7.17 -28.72
CA TRP A 133 -5.40 -8.35 -27.87
C TRP A 133 -6.66 -8.60 -27.05
N LYS A 134 -7.24 -9.80 -27.17
CA LYS A 134 -8.40 -10.23 -26.39
C LYS A 134 -8.03 -11.13 -25.21
N THR A 135 -6.89 -11.79 -25.31
CA THR A 135 -6.35 -12.71 -24.30
C THR A 135 -4.89 -12.39 -23.97
N LEU A 136 -4.40 -12.91 -22.84
CA LEU A 136 -2.96 -12.86 -22.54
C LEU A 136 -2.14 -13.59 -23.60
N GLY A 137 -2.67 -14.69 -24.15
CA GLY A 137 -2.02 -15.43 -25.24
C GLY A 137 -1.81 -14.60 -26.49
N ASP A 138 -2.82 -13.81 -26.91
CA ASP A 138 -2.69 -12.88 -28.06
C ASP A 138 -1.61 -11.85 -27.81
N PHE A 139 -1.60 -11.25 -26.62
CA PHE A 139 -0.62 -10.24 -26.21
C PHE A 139 0.81 -10.80 -26.22
N VAL A 140 1.02 -11.97 -25.62
CA VAL A 140 2.33 -12.63 -25.54
C VAL A 140 2.80 -13.06 -26.92
N LYS A 141 1.91 -13.62 -27.77
CA LYS A 141 2.23 -14.02 -29.15
C LYS A 141 2.69 -12.82 -29.99
N ASP A 142 1.95 -11.72 -29.91
CA ASP A 142 2.30 -10.49 -30.63
C ASP A 142 3.63 -9.91 -30.10
N ALA A 143 3.84 -9.89 -28.78
CA ALA A 143 5.09 -9.44 -28.18
C ALA A 143 6.30 -10.27 -28.63
N LYS A 144 6.14 -11.59 -28.78
CA LYS A 144 7.21 -12.50 -29.27
C LYS A 144 7.53 -12.32 -30.76
N SER A 145 6.59 -11.80 -31.56
CA SER A 145 6.79 -11.53 -32.98
C SER A 145 7.52 -10.22 -33.25
N LYS A 146 7.75 -9.41 -32.26
CA LYS A 146 8.34 -8.07 -32.33
C LYS A 146 9.75 -8.01 -31.73
N PRO A 147 10.54 -7.00 -32.04
CA PRO A 147 11.84 -6.80 -31.40
C PRO A 147 11.72 -6.71 -29.89
N ALA A 148 12.76 -7.14 -29.20
CA ALA A 148 12.83 -7.01 -27.73
C ALA A 148 12.55 -5.57 -27.28
N LYS A 149 11.79 -5.41 -26.18
CA LYS A 149 11.41 -4.11 -25.59
C LYS A 149 10.53 -3.21 -26.47
N SER A 150 9.96 -3.71 -27.57
CA SER A 150 9.01 -2.93 -28.37
C SER A 150 7.63 -2.78 -27.74
N MET A 151 7.29 -3.65 -26.77
CA MET A 151 6.06 -3.55 -25.99
C MET A 151 6.35 -2.83 -24.69
N ALA A 152 5.71 -1.66 -24.50
CA ALA A 152 5.89 -0.83 -23.31
C ALA A 152 4.77 -1.05 -22.27
N PHE A 153 5.17 -1.18 -21.02
CA PHE A 153 4.29 -1.19 -19.85
C PHE A 153 4.42 0.12 -19.06
N SER A 154 3.32 0.70 -18.66
CA SER A 154 3.34 1.69 -17.57
C SER A 154 3.32 0.99 -16.21
N THR A 155 4.11 1.52 -15.27
CA THR A 155 4.20 1.04 -13.89
C THR A 155 4.09 2.23 -12.94
N GLY A 156 3.24 2.14 -11.92
CA GLY A 156 3.04 3.19 -10.91
C GLY A 156 3.89 3.00 -9.65
N GLY A 157 4.71 1.93 -9.60
CA GLY A 157 5.58 1.62 -8.47
C GLY A 157 6.47 0.42 -8.71
N THR A 158 7.39 0.14 -7.78
CA THR A 158 8.33 -0.98 -7.89
C THR A 158 7.67 -2.35 -7.77
N THR A 159 6.50 -2.46 -7.17
CA THR A 159 5.68 -3.68 -7.17
C THR A 159 5.17 -4.01 -8.56
N ASP A 160 4.76 -3.01 -9.36
CA ASP A 160 4.32 -3.21 -10.73
C ASP A 160 5.51 -3.63 -11.60
N VAL A 161 6.69 -2.99 -11.40
CA VAL A 161 7.95 -3.41 -12.03
C VAL A 161 8.26 -4.88 -11.73
N MET A 162 8.08 -5.30 -10.47
CA MET A 162 8.24 -6.71 -10.09
C MET A 162 7.22 -7.60 -10.82
N ALA A 163 5.96 -7.19 -10.89
CA ALA A 163 4.91 -7.96 -11.56
C ALA A 163 5.19 -8.12 -13.06
N VAL A 164 5.64 -7.05 -13.75
CA VAL A 164 6.09 -7.13 -15.16
C VAL A 164 7.33 -8.02 -15.31
N THR A 165 8.26 -7.96 -14.34
CA THR A 165 9.47 -8.82 -14.34
C THR A 165 9.10 -10.30 -14.21
N VAL A 166 8.15 -10.63 -13.35
CA VAL A 166 7.62 -12.00 -13.18
C VAL A 166 6.95 -12.47 -14.48
N LEU A 167 6.12 -11.62 -15.10
CA LEU A 167 5.52 -11.92 -16.41
C LEU A 167 6.58 -12.13 -17.49
N ALA A 168 7.60 -11.28 -17.54
CA ALA A 168 8.71 -11.38 -18.49
C ALA A 168 9.46 -12.72 -18.35
N LYS A 169 9.77 -13.13 -17.13
CA LYS A 169 10.39 -14.44 -16.85
C LYS A 169 9.51 -15.60 -17.29
N ALA A 170 8.21 -15.55 -16.96
CA ALA A 170 7.27 -16.63 -17.27
C ALA A 170 6.99 -16.77 -18.78
N THR A 171 7.07 -15.69 -19.53
CA THR A 171 6.77 -15.67 -20.99
C THR A 171 8.01 -15.72 -21.87
N GLY A 172 9.19 -15.42 -21.33
CA GLY A 172 10.43 -15.25 -22.09
C GLY A 172 10.47 -13.97 -22.95
N VAL A 173 9.57 -13.00 -22.69
CA VAL A 173 9.49 -11.73 -23.44
C VAL A 173 10.19 -10.62 -22.65
N GLN A 174 10.94 -9.77 -23.36
CA GLN A 174 11.50 -8.55 -22.77
C GLN A 174 10.59 -7.35 -23.06
N TYR A 175 10.07 -6.76 -21.99
CA TYR A 175 9.22 -5.57 -22.06
C TYR A 175 10.00 -4.29 -21.75
N ASN A 176 9.57 -3.17 -22.30
CA ASN A 176 10.02 -1.85 -21.89
C ASN A 176 9.14 -1.37 -20.72
N MET A 177 9.73 -0.89 -19.62
CA MET A 177 9.00 -0.41 -18.47
C MET A 177 9.16 1.11 -18.35
N VAL A 178 8.02 1.82 -18.39
CA VAL A 178 7.95 3.28 -18.22
C VAL A 178 7.35 3.55 -16.84
N SER A 179 8.17 4.07 -15.94
CA SER A 179 7.78 4.28 -14.54
C SER A 179 7.19 5.66 -14.31
N PHE A 180 6.11 5.71 -13.53
CA PHE A 180 5.39 6.89 -13.10
C PHE A 180 5.37 6.98 -11.56
N ASN A 181 4.93 8.12 -11.00
CA ASN A 181 4.88 8.31 -9.55
C ASN A 181 3.64 7.73 -8.88
N SER A 182 2.67 7.23 -9.65
CA SER A 182 1.45 6.58 -9.17
C SER A 182 0.81 5.69 -10.22
N GLY A 183 -0.04 4.74 -9.79
CA GLY A 183 -0.89 3.94 -10.68
C GLY A 183 -1.87 4.79 -11.48
N GLY A 184 -2.33 5.93 -10.95
CA GLY A 184 -3.19 6.86 -11.68
C GLY A 184 -2.49 7.52 -12.87
N GLU A 185 -1.21 7.92 -12.72
CA GLU A 185 -0.39 8.40 -13.83
C GLU A 185 -0.12 7.29 -14.85
N ALA A 186 0.18 6.08 -14.39
CA ALA A 186 0.38 4.91 -15.24
C ALA A 186 -0.88 4.58 -16.07
N LEU A 187 -2.06 4.63 -15.45
CA LEU A 187 -3.36 4.48 -16.12
C LEU A 187 -3.58 5.57 -17.16
N THR A 188 -3.28 6.83 -16.85
CA THR A 188 -3.39 7.95 -17.79
C THR A 188 -2.52 7.73 -19.03
N ALA A 189 -1.29 7.24 -18.85
CA ALA A 189 -0.39 6.92 -19.96
C ALA A 189 -0.94 5.77 -20.84
N LEU A 190 -1.58 4.75 -20.23
CA LEU A 190 -2.25 3.67 -20.96
C LEU A 190 -3.44 4.21 -21.77
N LEU A 191 -4.32 4.98 -21.15
CA LEU A 191 -5.50 5.57 -21.82
C LEU A 191 -5.11 6.51 -22.96
N GLY A 192 -4.02 7.25 -22.80
CA GLY A 192 -3.44 8.10 -23.85
C GLY A 192 -2.74 7.36 -24.99
N GLY A 193 -2.60 6.02 -24.90
CA GLY A 193 -1.93 5.21 -25.91
C GLY A 193 -0.39 5.36 -25.94
N HIS A 194 0.19 5.95 -24.90
CA HIS A 194 1.64 6.14 -24.77
C HIS A 194 2.39 4.84 -24.45
N VAL A 195 1.66 3.84 -23.94
CA VAL A 195 2.15 2.49 -23.67
C VAL A 195 1.13 1.46 -24.15
N GLN A 196 1.57 0.22 -24.38
CA GLN A 196 0.70 -0.86 -24.86
C GLN A 196 -0.08 -1.54 -23.75
N ALA A 197 0.48 -1.62 -22.56
CA ALA A 197 -0.10 -2.29 -21.43
C ALA A 197 0.25 -1.59 -20.11
N SER A 198 -0.48 -1.94 -19.05
CA SER A 198 -0.17 -1.58 -17.67
C SER A 198 -0.30 -2.81 -16.79
N MET A 199 0.62 -2.96 -15.85
CA MET A 199 0.44 -3.88 -14.73
C MET A 199 0.05 -3.05 -13.53
N GLY A 200 -1.12 -3.31 -12.96
CA GLY A 200 -1.65 -2.48 -11.87
C GLY A 200 -2.69 -3.21 -11.02
N ASN A 201 -3.19 -2.51 -10.02
CA ASN A 201 -4.16 -3.04 -9.08
C ASN A 201 -5.59 -2.58 -9.41
N PRO A 202 -6.63 -3.34 -9.04
CA PRO A 202 -8.03 -2.94 -9.26
C PRO A 202 -8.36 -1.54 -8.77
N LEU A 203 -7.84 -1.11 -7.61
CA LEU A 203 -8.13 0.19 -7.02
C LEU A 203 -8.06 1.37 -8.00
N GLU A 204 -7.09 1.38 -8.90
CA GLU A 204 -6.91 2.44 -9.88
C GLU A 204 -7.70 2.22 -11.16
N PHE A 205 -7.94 0.96 -11.53
CA PHE A 205 -8.41 0.59 -12.86
C PHE A 205 -9.91 0.26 -12.93
N MET A 206 -10.57 -0.07 -11.80
CA MET A 206 -11.97 -0.54 -11.81
C MET A 206 -12.93 0.43 -12.49
N GLY A 207 -12.81 1.73 -12.25
CA GLY A 207 -13.67 2.72 -12.90
C GLY A 207 -13.55 2.70 -14.43
N GLN A 208 -12.33 2.55 -14.95
CA GLN A 208 -12.08 2.50 -16.40
C GLN A 208 -12.43 1.12 -17.00
N LEU A 209 -12.29 0.05 -16.22
CA LEU A 209 -12.72 -1.28 -16.60
C LEU A 209 -14.25 -1.34 -16.74
N GLN A 210 -14.99 -0.80 -15.78
CA GLN A 210 -16.46 -0.70 -15.81
C GLN A 210 -16.95 0.20 -16.95
N ALA A 211 -16.23 1.29 -17.23
CA ALA A 211 -16.49 2.20 -18.35
C ALA A 211 -16.05 1.63 -19.71
N LYS A 212 -15.52 0.40 -19.77
CA LYS A 212 -15.01 -0.26 -20.98
C LYS A 212 -13.98 0.59 -21.73
N LYS A 213 -13.10 1.28 -20.99
CA LYS A 213 -11.97 2.03 -21.55
C LYS A 213 -10.69 1.21 -21.52
N VAL A 214 -10.63 0.26 -20.61
CA VAL A 214 -9.55 -0.74 -20.51
C VAL A 214 -10.15 -2.14 -20.39
N ARG A 215 -9.35 -3.14 -20.73
CA ARG A 215 -9.64 -4.57 -20.58
C ARG A 215 -8.55 -5.22 -19.76
N ALA A 216 -8.93 -6.12 -18.83
CA ALA A 216 -8.01 -6.97 -18.11
C ALA A 216 -7.78 -8.26 -18.91
N LEU A 217 -6.53 -8.58 -19.23
CA LEU A 217 -6.17 -9.80 -19.97
C LEU A 217 -5.87 -10.98 -19.05
N GLY A 218 -5.61 -10.73 -17.77
CA GLY A 218 -5.35 -11.79 -16.80
C GLY A 218 -5.00 -11.24 -15.42
N VAL A 219 -5.17 -12.06 -14.40
CA VAL A 219 -4.86 -11.73 -13.00
C VAL A 219 -3.78 -12.67 -12.46
N VAL A 220 -2.89 -12.12 -11.62
CA VAL A 220 -1.84 -12.86 -10.91
C VAL A 220 -2.43 -13.45 -9.64
N ARG A 221 -3.14 -14.58 -9.78
CA ARG A 221 -3.78 -15.33 -8.69
C ARG A 221 -3.87 -16.81 -9.05
N ASP A 222 -4.11 -17.64 -8.02
CA ASP A 222 -4.42 -19.06 -8.23
C ASP A 222 -5.87 -19.32 -8.65
N SER A 223 -6.79 -18.39 -8.39
CA SER A 223 -8.21 -18.48 -8.77
C SER A 223 -8.75 -17.12 -9.21
N ARG A 224 -9.79 -17.12 -10.05
CA ARG A 224 -10.44 -15.87 -10.50
C ARG A 224 -11.11 -15.13 -9.35
N PHE A 225 -11.26 -13.82 -9.50
CA PHE A 225 -12.12 -13.04 -8.63
C PHE A 225 -13.60 -13.35 -8.90
N PRO A 226 -14.43 -13.59 -7.89
CA PRO A 226 -15.88 -13.71 -8.11
C PRO A 226 -16.48 -12.48 -8.78
N ALA A 227 -16.00 -11.28 -8.43
CA ALA A 227 -16.46 -10.00 -8.99
C ALA A 227 -15.93 -9.72 -10.42
N LEU A 228 -14.95 -10.48 -10.89
CA LEU A 228 -14.33 -10.39 -12.22
C LEU A 228 -14.21 -11.80 -12.82
N ALA A 229 -15.30 -12.58 -12.78
CA ALA A 229 -15.33 -13.97 -13.20
C ALA A 229 -14.90 -14.19 -14.67
N ASP A 230 -15.08 -13.17 -15.51
CA ASP A 230 -14.69 -13.19 -16.91
C ASP A 230 -13.18 -12.96 -17.13
N VAL A 231 -12.45 -12.50 -16.10
CA VAL A 231 -10.99 -12.29 -16.16
C VAL A 231 -10.29 -13.58 -15.72
N PRO A 232 -9.65 -14.33 -16.64
CA PRO A 232 -8.96 -15.56 -16.28
C PRO A 232 -7.68 -15.27 -15.49
N THR A 233 -7.21 -16.24 -14.72
CA THR A 233 -5.87 -16.16 -14.14
C THR A 233 -4.81 -16.30 -15.25
N MET A 234 -3.60 -15.76 -15.00
CA MET A 234 -2.48 -15.99 -15.93
C MET A 234 -2.14 -17.48 -16.04
N LYS A 235 -2.29 -18.21 -14.94
CA LYS A 235 -2.06 -19.67 -14.86
C LYS A 235 -3.06 -20.45 -15.73
N GLU A 236 -4.35 -20.11 -15.73
CA GLU A 236 -5.35 -20.71 -16.63
C GLU A 236 -5.02 -20.52 -18.12
N GLN A 237 -4.28 -19.46 -18.43
CA GLN A 237 -3.83 -19.15 -19.80
C GLN A 237 -2.41 -19.70 -20.11
N GLY A 238 -1.90 -20.62 -19.29
CA GLY A 238 -0.60 -21.27 -19.50
C GLY A 238 0.61 -20.45 -19.10
N VAL A 239 0.42 -19.30 -18.44
CA VAL A 239 1.52 -18.44 -17.94
C VAL A 239 1.67 -18.67 -16.43
N ALA A 240 2.64 -19.49 -16.05
CA ALA A 240 2.93 -19.84 -14.67
C ALA A 240 3.57 -18.64 -13.93
N THR A 241 2.76 -17.81 -13.29
CA THR A 241 3.22 -16.76 -12.41
C THR A 241 3.07 -17.18 -10.94
N PRO A 242 4.05 -16.93 -10.07
CA PRO A 242 3.88 -17.06 -8.63
C PRO A 242 2.75 -16.14 -8.14
N ASN A 243 2.01 -16.57 -7.12
CA ASN A 243 1.02 -15.72 -6.47
C ASN A 243 1.74 -14.74 -5.53
N PHE A 244 1.50 -13.46 -5.71
CA PHE A 244 1.95 -12.39 -4.82
C PHE A 244 0.98 -11.21 -4.90
N GLN A 245 0.91 -10.46 -3.82
CA GLN A 245 -0.06 -9.38 -3.69
C GLN A 245 0.61 -8.08 -3.23
N MET A 246 0.03 -6.96 -3.60
CA MET A 246 0.30 -5.67 -2.98
C MET A 246 -0.34 -5.66 -1.59
N TRP A 247 0.42 -5.32 -0.58
CA TRP A 247 -0.12 -5.01 0.74
C TRP A 247 -0.10 -3.51 0.97
N ARG A 248 -1.04 -2.99 1.78
CA ARG A 248 -1.09 -1.56 2.14
C ARG A 248 -1.42 -1.42 3.62
N GLY A 249 -0.59 -0.66 4.32
CA GLY A 249 -0.69 -0.43 5.75
C GLY A 249 -0.32 0.98 6.16
N ILE A 250 -0.43 1.23 7.45
CA ILE A 250 -0.14 2.50 8.09
C ILE A 250 1.06 2.33 9.02
N ALA A 251 1.90 3.34 9.06
CA ALA A 251 3.02 3.46 9.98
C ALA A 251 3.06 4.85 10.60
N ILE A 252 3.87 4.99 11.65
CA ILE A 252 4.25 6.26 12.27
C ILE A 252 5.78 6.40 12.22
N PRO A 253 6.35 7.57 12.52
CA PRO A 253 7.80 7.72 12.61
C PRO A 253 8.42 6.73 13.60
N LYS A 254 9.65 6.27 13.28
CA LYS A 254 10.36 5.21 14.01
C LYS A 254 10.45 5.46 15.52
N ASP A 255 10.83 6.68 15.91
CA ASP A 255 11.10 7.04 17.29
C ASP A 255 9.86 7.65 18.00
N ALA A 256 8.68 7.56 17.39
CA ALA A 256 7.43 7.93 18.05
C ALA A 256 7.15 7.01 19.25
N PRO A 257 6.59 7.54 20.35
CA PRO A 257 6.32 6.77 21.58
C PRO A 257 5.39 5.56 21.34
N ASP A 258 5.61 4.48 22.09
CA ASP A 258 4.77 3.28 21.99
C ASP A 258 3.30 3.54 22.38
N ALA A 259 3.06 4.49 23.28
CA ALA A 259 1.70 4.93 23.60
C ALA A 259 0.97 5.54 22.38
N ALA A 260 1.71 6.25 21.50
CA ALA A 260 1.15 6.74 20.24
C ALA A 260 0.90 5.59 19.24
N ALA A 261 1.80 4.61 19.18
CA ALA A 261 1.60 3.41 18.38
C ALA A 261 0.32 2.66 18.77
N ALA A 262 0.12 2.45 20.07
CA ALA A 262 -1.09 1.81 20.60
C ALA A 262 -2.37 2.61 20.30
N TYR A 263 -2.31 3.93 20.41
CA TYR A 263 -3.44 4.80 20.04
C TYR A 263 -3.80 4.65 18.54
N TRP A 264 -2.80 4.78 17.68
CA TRP A 264 -3.02 4.70 16.24
C TRP A 264 -3.45 3.29 15.79
N GLU A 265 -2.95 2.24 16.43
CA GLU A 265 -3.47 0.89 16.22
C GLU A 265 -4.96 0.79 16.59
N GLY A 266 -5.35 1.38 17.72
CA GLY A 266 -6.76 1.45 18.13
C GLY A 266 -7.65 2.19 17.12
N VAL A 267 -7.16 3.30 16.56
CA VAL A 267 -7.85 4.03 15.47
C VAL A 267 -7.95 3.17 14.23
N MET A 268 -6.85 2.54 13.78
CA MET A 268 -6.85 1.70 12.57
C MET A 268 -7.73 0.45 12.73
N LYS A 269 -7.86 -0.13 13.91
CA LYS A 269 -8.81 -1.22 14.19
C LYS A 269 -10.26 -0.78 13.96
N LYS A 270 -10.62 0.44 14.37
CA LYS A 270 -11.95 1.00 14.10
C LYS A 270 -12.16 1.25 12.60
N VAL A 271 -11.18 1.84 11.92
CA VAL A 271 -11.20 2.01 10.47
C VAL A 271 -11.37 0.66 9.76
N ALA A 272 -10.62 -0.38 10.16
CA ALA A 272 -10.72 -1.71 9.56
C ALA A 272 -12.09 -2.38 9.78
N ALA A 273 -12.78 -2.05 10.87
CA ALA A 273 -14.11 -2.55 11.19
C ALA A 273 -15.25 -1.71 10.56
N SER A 274 -14.92 -0.56 9.94
CA SER A 274 -15.94 0.33 9.34
C SER A 274 -16.63 -0.32 8.15
N PRO A 275 -17.98 -0.31 8.10
CA PRO A 275 -18.74 -0.74 6.93
C PRO A 275 -18.35 0.03 5.65
N ALA A 276 -17.94 1.29 5.78
CA ALA A 276 -17.50 2.11 4.65
C ALA A 276 -16.22 1.57 4.01
N LEU A 277 -15.25 1.09 4.82
CA LEU A 277 -14.05 0.45 4.29
C LEU A 277 -14.36 -0.90 3.64
N ALA A 278 -15.24 -1.70 4.25
CA ALA A 278 -15.67 -2.98 3.68
C ALA A 278 -16.36 -2.79 2.32
N GLN A 279 -17.23 -1.78 2.20
CA GLN A 279 -17.88 -1.45 0.93
C GLN A 279 -16.86 -0.97 -0.11
N TYR A 280 -15.91 -0.10 0.30
CA TYR A 280 -14.84 0.35 -0.59
C TYR A 280 -14.01 -0.82 -1.15
N PHE A 281 -13.66 -1.81 -0.31
CA PHE A 281 -12.92 -2.99 -0.78
C PHE A 281 -13.75 -3.84 -1.74
N LYS A 282 -15.04 -4.02 -1.46
CA LYS A 282 -15.95 -4.74 -2.34
C LYS A 282 -16.05 -4.08 -3.72
N ASP A 283 -16.23 -2.76 -3.76
CA ASP A 283 -16.40 -2.00 -5.01
C ASP A 283 -15.12 -1.99 -5.86
N ASN A 284 -13.95 -2.13 -5.22
CA ASN A 284 -12.64 -2.09 -5.87
C ASN A 284 -11.95 -3.45 -5.93
N VAL A 285 -12.66 -4.55 -5.64
CA VAL A 285 -12.13 -5.93 -5.72
C VAL A 285 -10.85 -6.13 -4.88
N ALA A 286 -10.76 -5.41 -3.76
CA ALA A 286 -9.67 -5.53 -2.82
C ALA A 286 -10.02 -6.48 -1.67
N GLN A 287 -9.02 -7.04 -1.02
CA GLN A 287 -9.18 -7.98 0.09
C GLN A 287 -8.87 -7.30 1.42
N ALA A 288 -9.82 -7.29 2.37
CA ALA A 288 -9.54 -6.90 3.75
C ALA A 288 -8.52 -7.87 4.36
N ALA A 289 -7.45 -7.33 4.92
CA ALA A 289 -6.39 -8.10 5.56
C ALA A 289 -5.81 -7.31 6.76
N PRO A 290 -6.60 -7.09 7.83
CA PRO A 290 -6.14 -6.36 8.99
C PRO A 290 -5.12 -7.20 9.78
N ILE A 291 -3.83 -6.83 9.67
CA ILE A 291 -2.74 -7.45 10.42
C ILE A 291 -2.26 -6.45 11.46
N PRO A 292 -2.48 -6.71 12.77
CA PRO A 292 -2.15 -5.78 13.84
C PRO A 292 -0.63 -5.63 14.06
N LEU A 293 -0.24 -4.60 14.80
CA LEU A 293 1.14 -4.18 15.04
C LEU A 293 2.09 -5.34 15.38
N LYS A 294 1.67 -6.22 16.30
CA LYS A 294 2.53 -7.33 16.77
C LYS A 294 2.87 -8.35 15.68
N GLU A 295 1.95 -8.57 14.74
CA GLU A 295 2.07 -9.56 13.66
C GLU A 295 2.59 -8.93 12.38
N PHE A 296 2.51 -7.60 12.26
CA PHE A 296 2.85 -6.90 11.03
C PHE A 296 4.35 -6.97 10.71
N ALA A 297 5.23 -6.96 11.72
CA ALA A 297 6.66 -7.12 11.53
C ALA A 297 7.02 -8.48 10.90
N ASP A 298 6.41 -9.57 11.41
CA ASP A 298 6.60 -10.93 10.86
C ASP A 298 6.06 -11.05 9.44
N PHE A 299 4.92 -10.41 9.18
CA PHE A 299 4.37 -10.33 7.82
C PHE A 299 5.35 -9.64 6.87
N LEU A 300 5.89 -8.47 7.26
CA LEU A 300 6.87 -7.74 6.45
C LEU A 300 8.13 -8.55 6.17
N ALA A 301 8.64 -9.29 7.15
CA ALA A 301 9.80 -10.16 6.96
C ALA A 301 9.53 -11.28 5.94
N LYS A 302 8.33 -11.90 5.99
CA LYS A 302 7.90 -12.89 5.00
C LYS A 302 7.77 -12.29 3.61
N GLN A 303 7.20 -11.08 3.49
CA GLN A 303 7.07 -10.38 2.21
C GLN A 303 8.44 -10.02 1.62
N GLU A 304 9.39 -9.56 2.44
CA GLU A 304 10.73 -9.24 1.95
C GLU A 304 11.44 -10.47 1.37
N LYS A 305 11.35 -11.61 2.04
CA LYS A 305 11.90 -12.88 1.54
C LYS A 305 11.30 -13.23 0.17
N LEU A 306 9.97 -13.19 0.06
CA LEU A 306 9.26 -13.45 -1.19
C LEU A 306 9.69 -12.49 -2.30
N TYR A 307 9.76 -11.20 -2.03
CA TYR A 307 10.14 -10.19 -3.03
C TYR A 307 11.57 -10.38 -3.52
N ARG A 308 12.50 -10.70 -2.63
CA ARG A 308 13.89 -11.00 -3.01
C ARG A 308 13.97 -12.23 -3.89
N GLU A 309 13.23 -13.30 -3.57
CA GLU A 309 13.13 -14.52 -4.39
C GLU A 309 12.58 -14.20 -5.79
N LEU A 310 11.45 -13.51 -5.89
CA LEU A 310 10.84 -13.12 -7.16
C LEU A 310 11.76 -12.26 -8.03
N LEU A 311 12.53 -11.38 -7.41
CA LEU A 311 13.50 -10.49 -8.07
C LEU A 311 14.85 -11.17 -8.36
N GLY A 312 15.10 -12.38 -7.85
CA GLY A 312 16.40 -13.06 -7.95
C GLY A 312 17.50 -12.34 -7.18
N LYS A 313 17.16 -11.74 -6.02
CA LYS A 313 18.10 -11.06 -5.12
C LYS A 313 18.45 -11.97 -3.93
N PRO A 314 19.67 -11.86 -3.35
CA PRO A 314 20.02 -12.65 -2.17
C PRO A 314 19.09 -12.36 -1.00
N ALA A 315 18.99 -13.30 -0.06
CA ALA A 315 18.31 -13.09 1.22
C ALA A 315 18.91 -11.86 1.95
N PRO A 316 18.14 -11.25 2.86
CA PRO A 316 18.62 -10.10 3.62
C PRO A 316 19.79 -10.45 4.55
#